data_00e4c99c9c95a9993bde33e485f92c3a
#
_entry.id   00e4c99c9c95a9993bde33e485f92c3a
#
_cell.length_a   1.000
_cell.length_b   1.000
_cell.length_c   1.000
_cell.angle_alpha   90.00
_cell.angle_beta   90.00
_cell.angle_gamma   90.00
#
_symmetry.space_group_name_H-M   'P 1'
#
loop_
_entity.id
_entity.type
_entity.pdbx_description
1 polymer ?
#
loop_
_entity_poly.entity_id
_entity_poly.type
_entity_poly.pdbx_seq_one_letter_code
_entity_poly.pdbx_strand_id
1 'polypeptide(L)'
;NIAHSIWSARNSCSTVLVGIVLGPAAAGLFKIAMTFFDAAGTPAGLLGKSFYPEVMRLDPRTIRPWLLGVKSGLLAGGIGILVALAVLIVGKPLISLVFGVKYLEAYDLIQVMLGAIVISMLGFPQESLLLMAGKQRAFLVAQTIASIGYIVLLFMFCHLFGVLGAA
;
A
#
# COMPACT_ATOMS: atom_id res chain seq x y z
N ASN A 1 -7.85 8.96 -13.84
CA ASN A 1 -6.47 8.47 -13.80
C ASN A 1 -6.50 6.93 -13.78
N ILE A 2 -6.13 6.30 -14.91
CA ILE A 2 -6.26 4.84 -15.14
C ILE A 2 -5.57 4.05 -14.02
N ALA A 3 -4.38 4.46 -13.58
CA ALA A 3 -3.64 3.81 -12.51
C ALA A 3 -4.42 3.81 -11.18
N HIS A 4 -5.08 4.91 -10.84
CA HIS A 4 -5.92 5.00 -9.64
C HIS A 4 -7.16 4.10 -9.76
N SER A 5 -7.75 4.00 -10.95
CA SER A 5 -8.91 3.10 -11.17
C SER A 5 -8.52 1.63 -11.03
N ILE A 6 -7.35 1.23 -11.54
CA ILE A 6 -6.81 -0.13 -11.37
C ILE A 6 -6.56 -0.43 -9.89
N TRP A 7 -5.97 0.51 -9.16
CA TRP A 7 -5.70 0.36 -7.72
C TRP A 7 -6.99 0.24 -6.90
N SER A 8 -7.99 1.09 -7.17
CA SER A 8 -9.29 1.05 -6.49
C SER A 8 -10.06 -0.25 -6.79
N ALA A 9 -10.06 -0.68 -8.05
CA ALA A 9 -10.67 -1.95 -8.46
C ALA A 9 -10.01 -3.14 -7.76
N ARG A 10 -8.67 -3.16 -7.67
CA ARG A 10 -7.92 -4.19 -6.95
C ARG A 10 -8.32 -4.27 -5.48
N ASN A 11 -8.39 -3.14 -4.77
CA ASN A 11 -8.77 -3.11 -3.35
C ASN A 11 -10.19 -3.60 -3.12
N SER A 12 -11.13 -3.23 -3.99
CA SER A 12 -12.51 -3.71 -3.92
C SER A 12 -12.60 -5.21 -4.19
N CYS A 13 -11.92 -5.70 -5.22
CA CYS A 13 -11.87 -7.13 -5.54
C CYS A 13 -11.24 -7.95 -4.41
N SER A 14 -10.19 -7.46 -3.75
CA SER A 14 -9.54 -8.15 -2.64
C SER A 14 -10.49 -8.40 -1.48
N THR A 15 -11.25 -7.38 -1.06
CA THR A 15 -12.22 -7.51 0.03
C THR A 15 -13.35 -8.49 -0.33
N VAL A 16 -13.83 -8.45 -1.58
CA VAL A 16 -14.87 -9.37 -2.06
C VAL A 16 -14.34 -10.82 -2.10
N LEU A 17 -13.12 -11.03 -2.60
CA LEU A 17 -12.50 -12.37 -2.63
C LEU A 17 -12.33 -12.95 -1.24
N VAL A 18 -11.84 -12.16 -0.28
CA VAL A 18 -11.72 -12.60 1.12
C VAL A 18 -13.11 -12.96 1.68
N GLY A 19 -14.14 -12.18 1.35
CA GLY A 19 -15.52 -12.46 1.76
C GLY A 19 -16.09 -13.75 1.18
N ILE A 20 -15.78 -14.05 -0.08
CA ILE A 20 -16.23 -15.29 -0.74
C ILE A 20 -15.51 -16.53 -0.20
N VAL A 21 -14.18 -16.43 0.02
CA VAL A 21 -13.35 -17.57 0.43
C VAL A 21 -13.46 -17.86 1.92
N LEU A 22 -13.43 -16.82 2.76
CA LEU A 22 -13.33 -16.92 4.22
C LEU A 22 -14.57 -16.43 4.98
N GLY A 23 -15.56 -15.90 4.26
CA GLY A 23 -16.81 -15.43 4.82
C GLY A 23 -16.81 -13.94 5.22
N PRO A 24 -18.01 -13.40 5.54
CA PRO A 24 -18.21 -11.97 5.75
C PRO A 24 -17.50 -11.42 6.99
N ALA A 25 -17.30 -12.24 8.02
CA ALA A 25 -16.55 -11.84 9.23
C ALA A 25 -15.07 -11.56 8.90
N ALA A 26 -14.44 -12.46 8.12
CA ALA A 26 -13.06 -12.29 7.66
C ALA A 26 -12.91 -11.06 6.74
N ALA A 27 -13.88 -10.82 5.85
CA ALA A 27 -13.90 -9.61 5.02
C ALA A 27 -13.97 -8.34 5.86
N GLY A 28 -14.71 -8.36 6.98
CA GLY A 28 -14.77 -7.25 7.92
C GLY A 28 -13.42 -6.95 8.57
N LEU A 29 -12.72 -7.98 9.08
CA LEU A 29 -11.39 -7.87 9.67
C LEU A 29 -10.37 -7.35 8.64
N PHE A 30 -10.37 -7.93 7.44
CA PHE A 30 -9.52 -7.49 6.34
C PHE A 30 -9.78 -6.04 5.94
N LYS A 31 -11.05 -5.62 5.88
CA LYS A 31 -11.42 -4.23 5.55
C LYS A 31 -10.91 -3.24 6.60
N ILE A 32 -10.95 -3.59 7.88
CA ILE A 32 -10.38 -2.77 8.95
C ILE A 32 -8.88 -2.63 8.76
N ALA A 33 -8.15 -3.74 8.53
CA ALA A 33 -6.72 -3.73 8.30
C ALA A 33 -6.35 -2.87 7.06
N MET A 34 -7.10 -3.00 5.96
CA MET A 34 -6.91 -2.17 4.76
C MET A 34 -7.16 -0.68 5.03
N THR A 35 -8.13 -0.33 5.88
CA THR A 35 -8.37 1.08 6.26
C THR A 35 -7.17 1.67 7.00
N PHE A 36 -6.54 0.91 7.89
CA PHE A 36 -5.29 1.32 8.54
C PHE A 36 -4.15 1.45 7.54
N PHE A 37 -4.02 0.51 6.61
CA PHE A 37 -3.02 0.56 5.54
C PHE A 37 -3.17 1.81 4.67
N ASP A 38 -4.39 2.11 4.23
CA ASP A 38 -4.70 3.30 3.42
C ASP A 38 -4.42 4.61 4.19
N ALA A 39 -4.83 4.66 5.47
CA ALA A 39 -4.56 5.81 6.33
C ALA A 39 -3.05 6.02 6.52
N ALA A 40 -2.31 4.95 6.79
CA ALA A 40 -0.86 4.98 6.94
C ALA A 40 -0.14 5.38 5.63
N GLY A 41 -0.69 5.05 4.47
CA GLY A 41 -0.17 5.43 3.14
C GLY A 41 -0.43 6.90 2.76
N THR A 42 -1.34 7.60 3.45
CA THR A 42 -1.70 8.99 3.14
C THR A 42 -0.52 9.97 3.07
N PRO A 43 0.47 9.94 3.99
CA PRO A 43 1.65 10.81 3.90
C PRO A 43 2.45 10.62 2.62
N ALA A 44 2.62 9.38 2.16
CA ALA A 44 3.30 9.10 0.89
C ALA A 44 2.55 9.70 -0.31
N GLY A 45 1.22 9.62 -0.30
CA GLY A 45 0.39 10.24 -1.34
C GLY A 45 0.52 11.76 -1.38
N LEU A 46 0.62 12.42 -0.22
CA LEU A 46 0.84 13.88 -0.13
C LEU A 46 2.25 14.25 -0.62
N LEU A 47 3.27 13.51 -0.21
CA LEU A 47 4.63 13.69 -0.70
C LEU A 47 4.71 13.49 -2.21
N GLY A 48 4.01 12.48 -2.77
CA GLY A 48 3.94 12.25 -4.20
C GLY A 48 3.37 13.42 -5.00
N LYS A 49 2.33 14.09 -4.47
CA LYS A 49 1.73 15.29 -5.10
C LYS A 49 2.70 16.46 -5.15
N SER A 50 3.55 16.63 -4.15
CA SER A 50 4.58 17.69 -4.12
C SER A 50 5.82 17.30 -4.93
N PHE A 51 6.19 16.03 -4.94
CA PHE A 51 7.35 15.50 -5.62
C PHE A 51 7.19 15.48 -7.14
N TYR A 52 6.00 15.15 -7.64
CA TYR A 52 5.72 15.00 -9.06
C TYR A 52 6.05 16.27 -9.88
N PRO A 53 5.56 17.48 -9.55
CA PRO A 53 5.87 18.68 -10.33
C PRO A 53 7.35 19.07 -10.25
N GLU A 54 8.02 18.78 -9.15
CA GLU A 54 9.46 19.06 -8.98
C GLU A 54 10.30 18.19 -9.91
N VAL A 55 10.01 16.88 -9.96
CA VAL A 55 10.71 15.95 -10.83
C VAL A 55 10.47 16.23 -12.31
N MET A 56 9.24 16.64 -12.69
CA MET A 56 8.91 16.94 -14.07
C MET A 56 9.64 18.16 -14.66
N ARG A 57 10.22 19.01 -13.78
CA ARG A 57 11.05 20.15 -14.20
C ARG A 57 12.51 19.78 -14.47
N LEU A 58 12.93 18.59 -14.07
CA LEU A 58 14.32 18.14 -14.19
C LEU A 58 14.54 17.39 -15.52
N ASP A 59 15.76 17.48 -16.05
CA ASP A 59 16.15 16.73 -17.24
C ASP A 59 16.33 15.24 -16.88
N PRO A 60 15.55 14.31 -17.52
CA PRO A 60 15.64 12.89 -17.27
C PRO A 60 17.00 12.27 -17.61
N ARG A 61 17.82 12.93 -18.40
CA ARG A 61 19.16 12.48 -18.79
C ARG A 61 20.24 12.74 -17.71
N THR A 62 19.91 13.55 -16.71
CA THR A 62 20.83 13.85 -15.58
C THR A 62 20.60 12.89 -14.43
N ILE A 63 21.58 12.81 -13.51
CA ILE A 63 21.49 11.99 -12.29
C ILE A 63 20.60 12.65 -11.23
N ARG A 64 20.33 13.96 -11.35
CA ARG A 64 19.63 14.75 -10.34
C ARG A 64 18.24 14.22 -9.98
N PRO A 65 17.33 13.92 -10.93
CA PRO A 65 16.00 13.40 -10.59
C PRO A 65 16.06 12.03 -9.91
N TRP A 66 17.00 11.18 -10.31
CA TRP A 66 17.19 9.86 -9.69
C TRP A 66 17.68 9.97 -8.25
N LEU A 67 18.66 10.86 -8.00
CA LEU A 67 19.16 11.14 -6.65
C LEU A 67 18.06 11.75 -5.77
N LEU A 68 17.26 12.67 -6.32
CA LEU A 68 16.11 13.24 -5.63
C LEU A 68 15.08 12.16 -5.28
N GLY A 69 14.81 11.24 -6.21
CA GLY A 69 13.93 10.09 -5.96
C GLY A 69 14.41 9.19 -4.82
N VAL A 70 15.70 8.85 -4.80
CA VAL A 70 16.27 8.02 -3.72
C VAL A 70 16.17 8.74 -2.37
N LYS A 71 16.56 10.03 -2.31
CA LYS A 71 16.47 10.82 -1.06
C LYS A 71 15.04 10.93 -0.56
N SER A 72 14.10 11.24 -1.45
CA SER A 72 12.68 11.36 -1.09
C SER A 72 12.08 10.02 -0.69
N GLY A 73 12.46 8.92 -1.36
CA GLY A 73 12.06 7.57 -0.99
C GLY A 73 12.58 7.15 0.39
N LEU A 74 13.86 7.43 0.70
CA LEU A 74 14.42 7.17 2.02
C LEU A 74 13.75 7.98 3.12
N LEU A 75 13.44 9.25 2.85
CA LEU A 75 12.73 10.12 3.78
C LEU A 75 11.30 9.60 4.03
N ALA A 76 10.59 9.24 2.98
CA ALA A 76 9.26 8.66 3.09
C ALA A 76 9.30 7.29 3.79
N GLY A 77 10.30 6.46 3.52
CA GLY A 77 10.52 5.20 4.21
C GLY A 77 10.76 5.40 5.71
N GLY A 78 11.56 6.42 6.09
CA GLY A 78 11.73 6.82 7.49
C GLY A 78 10.41 7.22 8.17
N ILE A 79 9.57 8.00 7.49
CA ILE A 79 8.22 8.32 7.94
C ILE A 79 7.39 7.04 8.05
N GLY A 80 7.49 6.12 7.09
CA GLY A 80 6.83 4.82 7.12
C GLY A 80 7.19 3.98 8.35
N ILE A 81 8.46 3.96 8.72
CA ILE A 81 8.92 3.29 9.95
C ILE A 81 8.31 3.95 11.19
N LEU A 82 8.29 5.28 11.27
CA LEU A 82 7.66 5.99 12.39
C LEU A 82 6.17 5.70 12.49
N VAL A 83 5.45 5.68 11.36
CA VAL A 83 4.04 5.31 11.31
C VAL A 83 3.83 3.87 11.74
N ALA A 84 4.67 2.93 11.27
CA ALA A 84 4.61 1.53 11.67
C ALA A 84 4.81 1.36 13.18
N LEU A 85 5.80 2.04 13.76
CA LEU A 85 6.04 2.04 15.21
C LEU A 85 4.85 2.64 15.99
N ALA A 86 4.28 3.74 15.51
CA ALA A 86 3.09 4.34 16.12
C ALA A 86 1.89 3.36 16.11
N VAL A 87 1.67 2.67 14.97
CA VAL A 87 0.60 1.67 14.86
C VAL A 87 0.87 0.46 15.77
N LEU A 88 2.11 0.04 15.95
CA LEU A 88 2.46 -1.03 16.89
C LEU A 88 2.13 -0.65 18.35
N ILE A 89 2.36 0.60 18.73
CA ILE A 89 2.13 1.07 20.11
C ILE A 89 0.64 1.35 20.35
N VAL A 90 -0.02 2.07 19.43
CA VAL A 90 -1.37 2.61 19.62
C VAL A 90 -2.45 1.75 18.96
N GLY A 91 -2.08 0.84 18.06
CA GLY A 91 -3.04 0.08 17.25
C GLY A 91 -4.03 -0.76 18.05
N LYS A 92 -3.55 -1.53 19.03
CA LYS A 92 -4.44 -2.34 19.89
C LYS A 92 -5.49 -1.50 20.64
N PRO A 93 -5.10 -0.47 21.42
CA PRO A 93 -6.07 0.37 22.12
C PRO A 93 -7.00 1.12 21.17
N LEU A 94 -6.50 1.53 20.01
CA LEU A 94 -7.31 2.23 19.02
C LEU A 94 -8.39 1.32 18.42
N ILE A 95 -8.03 0.08 18.05
CA ILE A 95 -8.99 -0.89 17.53
C ILE A 95 -10.05 -1.23 18.58
N SER A 96 -9.65 -1.46 19.83
CA SER A 96 -10.58 -1.80 20.91
C SER A 96 -11.56 -0.65 21.20
N LEU A 97 -11.09 0.58 21.09
CA LEU A 97 -11.91 1.78 21.35
C LEU A 97 -12.88 2.10 20.20
N VAL A 98 -12.42 1.98 18.95
CA VAL A 98 -13.19 2.40 17.76
C VAL A 98 -14.10 1.29 17.24
N PHE A 99 -13.60 0.05 17.18
CA PHE A 99 -14.28 -1.09 16.59
C PHE A 99 -14.75 -2.12 17.62
N GLY A 100 -14.22 -2.05 18.84
CA GLY A 100 -14.52 -2.98 19.92
C GLY A 100 -13.58 -4.18 19.98
N VAL A 101 -13.58 -4.83 21.15
CA VAL A 101 -12.67 -5.96 21.49
C VAL A 101 -12.79 -7.14 20.52
N LYS A 102 -13.96 -7.35 19.91
CA LYS A 102 -14.23 -8.40 18.93
C LYS A 102 -13.33 -8.31 17.68
N TYR A 103 -12.82 -7.14 17.37
CA TYR A 103 -12.00 -6.89 16.16
C TYR A 103 -10.50 -6.85 16.45
N LEU A 104 -10.05 -7.26 17.62
CA LEU A 104 -8.62 -7.31 17.96
C LEU A 104 -7.82 -8.25 17.05
N GLU A 105 -8.44 -9.27 16.46
CA GLU A 105 -7.81 -10.15 15.46
C GLU A 105 -7.35 -9.36 14.19
N ALA A 106 -8.01 -8.22 13.89
CA ALA A 106 -7.56 -7.34 12.81
C ALA A 106 -6.16 -6.75 13.07
N TYR A 107 -5.73 -6.67 14.34
CA TYR A 107 -4.40 -6.17 14.67
C TYR A 107 -3.29 -7.09 14.16
N ASP A 108 -3.48 -8.39 14.16
CA ASP A 108 -2.50 -9.34 13.67
C ASP A 108 -2.31 -9.18 12.15
N LEU A 109 -3.40 -8.94 11.42
CA LEU A 109 -3.33 -8.61 10.00
C LEU A 109 -2.59 -7.27 9.77
N ILE A 110 -2.89 -6.25 10.59
CA ILE A 110 -2.22 -4.95 10.51
C ILE A 110 -0.71 -5.13 10.73
N GLN A 111 -0.28 -5.94 11.69
CA GLN A 111 1.14 -6.18 11.93
C GLN A 111 1.86 -6.76 10.70
N VAL A 112 1.24 -7.72 10.01
CA VAL A 112 1.80 -8.27 8.76
C VAL A 112 1.89 -7.19 7.68
N MET A 113 0.88 -6.32 7.57
CA MET A 113 0.83 -5.26 6.59
C MET A 113 1.80 -4.09 6.87
N LEU A 114 2.33 -3.94 8.10
CA LEU A 114 3.27 -2.85 8.43
C LEU A 114 4.53 -2.87 7.56
N GLY A 115 5.06 -4.06 7.26
CA GLY A 115 6.19 -4.20 6.34
C GLY A 115 5.86 -3.68 4.93
N ALA A 116 4.68 -3.99 4.44
CA ALA A 116 4.21 -3.51 3.13
C ALA A 116 4.03 -1.99 3.10
N ILE A 117 3.59 -1.36 4.22
CA ILE A 117 3.51 0.10 4.35
C ILE A 117 4.88 0.75 4.15
N VAL A 118 5.91 0.27 4.84
CA VAL A 118 7.28 0.81 4.74
C VAL A 118 7.80 0.66 3.30
N ILE A 119 7.63 -0.52 2.69
CA ILE A 119 8.07 -0.79 1.32
C ILE A 119 7.33 0.12 0.32
N SER A 120 6.03 0.30 0.48
CA SER A 120 5.23 1.16 -0.40
C SER A 120 5.65 2.62 -0.29
N MET A 121 6.00 3.08 0.92
CA MET A 121 6.51 4.44 1.14
C MET A 121 7.90 4.64 0.56
N LEU A 122 8.79 3.66 0.63
CA LEU A 122 10.09 3.71 -0.06
C LEU A 122 9.92 3.80 -1.58
N GLY A 123 8.92 3.11 -2.12
CA GLY A 123 8.65 3.01 -3.56
C GLY A 123 7.88 4.18 -4.18
N PHE A 124 7.33 5.12 -3.39
CA PHE A 124 6.45 6.18 -3.91
C PHE A 124 7.05 7.03 -5.06
N PRO A 125 8.38 7.32 -5.13
CA PRO A 125 8.93 8.14 -6.19
C PRO A 125 9.00 7.43 -7.55
N GLN A 126 8.91 6.09 -7.56
CA GLN A 126 9.09 5.28 -8.77
C GLN A 126 8.11 5.63 -9.88
N GLU A 127 6.83 5.86 -9.54
CA GLU A 127 5.81 6.26 -10.51
C GLU A 127 6.19 7.56 -11.20
N SER A 128 6.51 8.60 -10.43
CA SER A 128 6.88 9.92 -10.95
C SER A 128 8.13 9.87 -11.83
N LEU A 129 9.14 9.10 -11.42
CA LEU A 129 10.38 8.92 -12.17
C LEU A 129 10.17 8.20 -13.50
N LEU A 130 9.34 7.15 -13.52
CA LEU A 130 9.01 6.41 -14.74
C LEU A 130 8.18 7.28 -15.71
N LEU A 131 7.26 8.07 -15.18
CA LEU A 131 6.46 9.02 -15.98
C LEU A 131 7.36 10.10 -16.60
N MET A 132 8.29 10.68 -15.83
CA MET A 132 9.28 11.64 -16.31
C MET A 132 10.17 11.04 -17.42
N ALA A 133 10.58 9.77 -17.27
CA ALA A 133 11.37 9.07 -18.27
C ALA A 133 10.58 8.67 -19.53
N GLY A 134 9.30 9.04 -19.64
CA GLY A 134 8.44 8.71 -20.79
C GLY A 134 8.01 7.23 -20.85
N LYS A 135 8.26 6.45 -19.81
CA LYS A 135 7.99 5.01 -19.77
C LYS A 135 6.60 4.65 -19.22
N GLN A 136 5.58 5.46 -19.58
CA GLN A 136 4.19 5.27 -19.08
C GLN A 136 3.63 3.89 -19.40
N ARG A 137 3.87 3.39 -20.64
CA ARG A 137 3.37 2.07 -21.05
C ARG A 137 4.00 0.95 -20.21
N ALA A 138 5.31 1.01 -19.99
CA ALA A 138 6.01 0.02 -19.16
C ALA A 138 5.50 0.04 -17.71
N PHE A 139 5.24 1.23 -17.16
CA PHE A 139 4.64 1.37 -15.83
C PHE A 139 3.24 0.75 -15.76
N LEU A 140 2.35 1.05 -16.72
CA LEU A 140 0.99 0.49 -16.76
C LEU A 140 1.00 -1.04 -16.91
N VAL A 141 1.86 -1.58 -17.77
CA VAL A 141 2.01 -3.03 -17.95
C VAL A 141 2.51 -3.68 -16.66
N ALA A 142 3.54 -3.14 -16.03
CA ALA A 142 4.07 -3.64 -14.77
C ALA A 142 3.01 -3.59 -13.66
N GLN A 143 2.26 -2.50 -13.55
CA GLN A 143 1.17 -2.34 -12.59
C GLN A 143 0.03 -3.35 -12.82
N THR A 144 -0.32 -3.61 -14.07
CA THR A 144 -1.34 -4.60 -14.42
C THR A 144 -0.89 -6.02 -14.07
N ILE A 145 0.33 -6.38 -14.43
CA ILE A 145 0.91 -7.70 -14.10
C ILE A 145 0.99 -7.87 -12.58
N ALA A 146 1.49 -6.86 -11.86
CA ALA A 146 1.55 -6.89 -10.40
C ALA A 146 0.16 -7.02 -9.76
N SER A 147 -0.87 -6.36 -10.31
CA SER A 147 -2.24 -6.44 -9.81
C SER A 147 -2.85 -7.83 -10.03
N ILE A 148 -2.62 -8.44 -11.20
CA ILE A 148 -3.07 -9.80 -11.49
C ILE A 148 -2.34 -10.79 -10.58
N GLY A 149 -1.01 -10.66 -10.46
CA GLY A 149 -0.19 -11.50 -9.58
C GLY A 149 -0.64 -11.39 -8.12
N TYR A 150 -0.94 -10.19 -7.65
CA TYR A 150 -1.47 -9.97 -6.32
C TYR A 150 -2.80 -10.70 -6.09
N ILE A 151 -3.75 -10.63 -7.02
CA ILE A 151 -5.05 -11.32 -6.89
C ILE A 151 -4.87 -12.83 -6.85
N VAL A 152 -4.00 -13.39 -7.70
CA VAL A 152 -3.71 -14.82 -7.72
C VAL A 152 -3.06 -15.27 -6.41
N LEU A 153 -2.06 -14.53 -5.93
CA LEU A 153 -1.38 -14.82 -4.67
C LEU A 153 -2.33 -14.69 -3.49
N LEU A 154 -3.15 -13.63 -3.46
CA LEU A 154 -4.17 -13.44 -2.43
C LEU A 154 -5.13 -14.63 -2.36
N PHE A 155 -5.64 -15.10 -3.51
CA PHE A 155 -6.51 -16.28 -3.56
C PHE A 155 -5.80 -17.52 -3.02
N MET A 156 -4.56 -17.76 -3.46
CA MET A 156 -3.77 -18.91 -3.02
C MET A 156 -3.46 -18.86 -1.51
N PHE A 157 -3.02 -17.72 -1.01
CA PHE A 157 -2.67 -17.56 0.41
C PHE A 157 -3.90 -17.54 1.33
N CYS A 158 -5.04 -16.98 0.88
CA CYS A 158 -6.30 -17.12 1.61
C CYS A 158 -6.68 -18.58 1.81
N HIS A 159 -6.43 -19.43 0.79
CA HIS A 159 -6.76 -20.86 0.87
C HIS A 159 -5.80 -21.64 1.77
N LEU A 160 -4.52 -21.23 1.82
CA LEU A 160 -3.48 -21.94 2.59
C LEU A 160 -3.39 -21.47 4.06
N PHE A 161 -3.50 -20.16 4.30
CA PHE A 161 -3.23 -19.53 5.60
C PHE A 161 -4.44 -18.78 6.17
N GLY A 162 -5.60 -18.86 5.53
CA GLY A 162 -6.81 -18.17 5.99
C GLY A 162 -6.67 -16.63 5.92
N VAL A 163 -7.23 -15.95 6.93
CA VAL A 163 -7.28 -14.47 6.97
C VAL A 163 -5.88 -13.84 7.04
N LEU A 164 -4.94 -14.46 7.74
CA LEU A 164 -3.55 -14.01 7.82
C LEU A 164 -2.83 -14.09 6.47
N GLY A 165 -3.20 -15.04 5.63
CA GLY A 165 -2.68 -15.15 4.26
C GLY A 165 -3.19 -14.06 3.33
N ALA A 166 -4.25 -13.34 3.69
CA ALA A 166 -4.77 -12.21 2.92
C ALA A 166 -4.02 -10.88 3.18
N ALA A 167 -3.31 -10.78 4.30
CA ALA A 167 -2.53 -9.59 4.71
C ALA A 167 -1.16 -9.56 4.05
#